data_d1a12c4b22b3d62b4350772efaa8d268
#
_entry.id   d1a12c4b22b3d62b4350772efaa8d268
#
_cell.length_a   1.000
_cell.length_b   1.000
_cell.length_c   1.000
_cell.angle_alpha   90.00
_cell.angle_beta   90.00
_cell.angle_gamma   90.00
#
_symmetry.space_group_name_H-M   'P 1'
#
loop_
_entity.id
_entity.type
_entity.pdbx_description
1 polymer ?
#
loop_
_entity_poly.entity_id
_entity_poly.type
_entity_poly.pdbx_seq_one_letter_code
_entity_poly.pdbx_strand_id
1 'polypeptide(L)'
;VYGSATLADIGALCRAEGLLLGLVVDFRQTNAEHEMLAWIHAARGVYNAIAINAAAWTHTSIALHDALKTFDGPVVEVHLSEPMEREAFRHTSYIEPLAAARFAGMGPEGYVRALAWIAQSERPGP
;
A
#
# COMPACT_ATOMS: atom_id res chain seq x y z
N VAL A 1 -3.83 -14.82 7.76
CA VAL A 1 -5.23 -14.66 7.43
C VAL A 1 -5.91 -13.83 8.52
N TYR A 2 -6.72 -12.89 8.14
CA TYR A 2 -7.39 -11.98 9.06
C TYR A 2 -8.88 -12.23 8.96
N GLY A 3 -9.43 -12.89 9.98
CA GLY A 3 -10.80 -13.32 9.96
C GLY A 3 -11.04 -14.25 8.77
N SER A 4 -12.11 -14.01 8.04
CA SER A 4 -12.44 -14.78 6.85
C SER A 4 -12.20 -14.03 5.54
N ALA A 5 -11.55 -12.86 5.60
CA ALA A 5 -11.32 -12.04 4.40
C ALA A 5 -10.27 -12.67 3.49
N THR A 6 -10.59 -12.82 2.22
CA THR A 6 -9.65 -13.27 1.18
C THR A 6 -9.06 -12.06 0.45
N LEU A 7 -8.04 -12.30 -0.38
CA LEU A 7 -7.50 -11.24 -1.24
C LEU A 7 -8.56 -10.71 -2.21
N ALA A 8 -9.44 -11.58 -2.69
CA ALA A 8 -10.56 -11.16 -3.55
C ALA A 8 -11.51 -10.25 -2.79
N ASP A 9 -11.79 -10.56 -1.53
CA ASP A 9 -12.64 -9.72 -0.67
C ASP A 9 -12.00 -8.35 -0.44
N ILE A 10 -10.70 -8.33 -0.17
CA ILE A 10 -9.97 -7.08 0.05
C ILE A 10 -9.96 -6.24 -1.22
N GLY A 11 -9.74 -6.85 -2.38
CA GLY A 11 -9.78 -6.15 -3.66
C GLY A 11 -11.15 -5.53 -3.94
N ALA A 12 -12.21 -6.29 -3.68
CA ALA A 12 -13.58 -5.79 -3.85
C ALA A 12 -13.87 -4.64 -2.90
N LEU A 13 -13.43 -4.75 -1.64
CA LEU A 13 -13.56 -3.68 -0.65
C LEU A 13 -12.84 -2.41 -1.10
N CYS A 14 -11.62 -2.54 -1.57
CA CYS A 14 -10.83 -1.39 -2.02
C CYS A 14 -11.50 -0.69 -3.20
N ARG A 15 -12.01 -1.45 -4.16
CA ARG A 15 -12.68 -0.86 -5.33
C ARG A 15 -13.98 -0.17 -4.93
N ALA A 16 -14.77 -0.77 -4.05
CA ALA A 16 -16.04 -0.20 -3.59
C ALA A 16 -15.82 1.07 -2.78
N GLU A 17 -14.92 1.02 -1.80
CA GLU A 17 -14.60 2.17 -0.96
C GLU A 17 -13.95 3.29 -1.78
N GLY A 18 -13.08 2.93 -2.72
CA GLY A 18 -12.46 3.88 -3.62
C GLY A 18 -13.50 4.66 -4.40
N LEU A 19 -14.51 3.97 -4.93
CA LEU A 19 -15.59 4.61 -5.68
C LEU A 19 -16.34 5.64 -4.83
N LEU A 20 -16.63 5.29 -3.57
CA LEU A 20 -17.29 6.21 -2.66
C LEU A 20 -16.44 7.46 -2.38
N LEU A 21 -15.13 7.34 -2.49
CA LEU A 21 -14.19 8.42 -2.24
C LEU A 21 -13.82 9.20 -3.51
N GLY A 22 -14.37 8.82 -4.65
CA GLY A 22 -14.03 9.44 -5.93
C GLY A 22 -12.72 8.93 -6.53
N LEU A 23 -12.26 7.75 -6.12
CA LEU A 23 -11.03 7.14 -6.62
C LEU A 23 -11.33 5.96 -7.54
N VAL A 24 -10.52 5.79 -8.57
CA VAL A 24 -10.51 4.58 -9.38
C VAL A 24 -9.36 3.72 -8.88
N VAL A 25 -9.68 2.56 -8.31
CA VAL A 25 -8.69 1.67 -7.70
C VAL A 25 -8.34 0.54 -8.66
N ASP A 26 -7.05 0.42 -8.96
CA ASP A 26 -6.48 -0.72 -9.66
C ASP A 26 -5.81 -1.59 -8.60
N PHE A 27 -6.46 -2.68 -8.21
CA PHE A 27 -6.00 -3.58 -7.16
C PHE A 27 -5.25 -4.74 -7.77
N ARG A 28 -4.01 -4.96 -7.33
CA ARG A 28 -3.16 -6.03 -7.83
C ARG A 28 -2.49 -6.75 -6.68
N GLN A 29 -2.15 -8.02 -6.89
CA GLN A 29 -1.41 -8.84 -5.94
C GLN A 29 -0.47 -9.74 -6.70
N THR A 30 0.73 -9.92 -6.19
CA THR A 30 1.72 -10.85 -6.76
C THR A 30 2.61 -11.41 -5.67
N ASN A 31 3.10 -12.63 -5.88
CA ASN A 31 4.15 -13.24 -5.05
C ASN A 31 5.52 -13.11 -5.71
N ALA A 32 5.60 -12.45 -6.84
CA ALA A 32 6.87 -12.27 -7.57
C ALA A 32 7.37 -10.84 -7.37
N GLU A 33 8.50 -10.70 -6.69
CA GLU A 33 9.08 -9.38 -6.38
C GLU A 33 9.37 -8.59 -7.67
N HIS A 34 9.90 -9.25 -8.70
CA HIS A 34 10.21 -8.58 -9.97
C HIS A 34 8.96 -8.01 -10.65
N GLU A 35 7.81 -8.68 -10.48
CA GLU A 35 6.54 -8.19 -11.03
C GLU A 35 6.07 -6.93 -10.28
N MET A 36 6.21 -6.94 -8.96
CA MET A 36 5.90 -5.77 -8.15
C MET A 36 6.76 -4.58 -8.56
N LEU A 37 8.05 -4.79 -8.77
CA LEU A 37 8.96 -3.74 -9.26
C LEU A 37 8.51 -3.19 -10.60
N ALA A 38 8.13 -4.06 -11.53
CA ALA A 38 7.65 -3.65 -12.85
C ALA A 38 6.38 -2.80 -12.75
N TRP A 39 5.45 -3.18 -11.90
CA TRP A 39 4.21 -2.42 -11.68
C TRP A 39 4.48 -1.03 -11.11
N ILE A 40 5.40 -0.92 -10.15
CA ILE A 40 5.77 0.37 -9.56
C ILE A 40 6.40 1.28 -10.61
N HIS A 41 7.32 0.73 -11.41
CA HIS A 41 7.95 1.52 -12.48
C HIS A 41 6.92 1.99 -13.51
N ALA A 42 5.95 1.12 -13.86
CA ALA A 42 4.90 1.47 -14.82
C ALA A 42 3.87 2.44 -14.26
N ALA A 43 3.81 2.59 -12.94
CA ALA A 43 2.82 3.48 -12.32
C ALA A 43 3.16 4.97 -12.52
N ARG A 44 4.41 5.29 -12.80
CA ARG A 44 4.85 6.69 -12.97
C ARG A 44 4.11 7.34 -14.13
N GLY A 45 3.53 8.52 -13.87
CA GLY A 45 2.79 9.25 -14.89
C GLY A 45 1.43 8.66 -15.23
N VAL A 46 1.04 7.55 -14.61
CA VAL A 46 -0.22 6.86 -14.87
C VAL A 46 -1.14 6.93 -13.67
N TYR A 47 -0.61 6.68 -12.47
CA TYR A 47 -1.38 6.69 -11.24
C TYR A 47 -0.99 7.87 -10.35
N ASN A 48 -1.95 8.33 -9.55
CA ASN A 48 -1.75 9.47 -8.66
C ASN A 48 -1.13 9.07 -7.33
N ALA A 49 -1.34 7.84 -6.89
CA ALA A 49 -0.87 7.37 -5.60
C ALA A 49 -0.70 5.85 -5.60
N ILE A 50 0.10 5.36 -4.67
CA ILE A 50 0.28 3.92 -4.45
C ILE A 50 0.01 3.63 -2.98
N ALA A 51 -0.90 2.69 -2.70
CA ALA A 51 -1.02 2.06 -1.40
C ALA A 51 -0.42 0.66 -1.52
N ILE A 52 0.57 0.34 -0.72
CA ILE A 52 1.32 -0.90 -0.85
C ILE A 52 1.40 -1.66 0.46
N ASN A 53 1.06 -2.95 0.39
CA ASN A 53 1.39 -3.93 1.42
C ASN A 53 2.47 -4.83 0.83
N ALA A 54 3.71 -4.55 1.16
CA ALA A 54 4.86 -5.29 0.63
C ALA A 54 5.11 -6.59 1.40
N ALA A 55 4.34 -6.85 2.46
CA ALA A 55 4.46 -8.04 3.29
C ALA A 55 5.93 -8.27 3.70
N ALA A 56 6.48 -9.46 3.48
CA ALA A 56 7.86 -9.76 3.87
C ALA A 56 8.89 -8.88 3.17
N TRP A 57 8.63 -8.42 1.95
CA TRP A 57 9.55 -7.55 1.21
C TRP A 57 9.76 -6.20 1.90
N THR A 58 8.83 -5.80 2.75
CA THR A 58 8.96 -4.58 3.59
C THR A 58 10.27 -4.58 4.35
N HIS A 59 10.70 -5.75 4.81
CA HIS A 59 11.83 -5.92 5.73
C HIS A 59 13.12 -6.32 5.02
N THR A 60 13.09 -6.55 3.70
CA THR A 60 14.21 -7.14 2.97
C THR A 60 14.54 -6.42 1.66
N SER A 61 13.58 -5.72 1.05
CA SER A 61 13.75 -5.28 -0.33
C SER A 61 14.19 -3.83 -0.44
N ILE A 62 15.49 -3.66 -0.62
CA ILE A 62 16.04 -2.36 -1.02
C ILE A 62 15.61 -2.04 -2.46
N ALA A 63 15.40 -3.07 -3.30
CA ALA A 63 14.92 -2.86 -4.66
C ALA A 63 13.54 -2.21 -4.68
N LEU A 64 12.61 -2.64 -3.81
CA LEU A 64 11.30 -1.99 -3.68
C LEU A 64 11.44 -0.55 -3.18
N HIS A 65 12.31 -0.32 -2.21
CA HIS A 65 12.59 1.04 -1.74
C HIS A 65 13.02 1.93 -2.90
N ASP A 66 13.97 1.47 -3.69
CA ASP A 66 14.49 2.26 -4.81
C ASP A 66 13.42 2.52 -5.87
N ALA A 67 12.60 1.50 -6.18
CA ALA A 67 11.52 1.63 -7.14
C ALA A 67 10.49 2.67 -6.67
N LEU A 68 10.06 2.58 -5.42
CA LEU A 68 9.08 3.53 -4.84
C LEU A 68 9.63 4.95 -4.82
N LYS A 69 10.93 5.10 -4.66
CA LYS A 69 11.58 6.40 -4.67
C LYS A 69 11.45 7.10 -6.03
N THR A 70 11.25 6.35 -7.10
CA THR A 70 11.08 6.92 -8.44
C THR A 70 9.64 7.37 -8.72
N PHE A 71 8.68 6.95 -7.86
CA PHE A 71 7.28 7.33 -8.03
C PHE A 71 7.09 8.77 -7.53
N ASP A 72 6.37 9.57 -8.30
CA ASP A 72 6.22 11.01 -8.05
C ASP A 72 4.99 11.38 -7.24
N GLY A 73 4.12 10.42 -6.91
CA GLY A 73 2.97 10.62 -6.05
C GLY A 73 3.18 10.09 -4.64
N PRO A 74 2.19 10.23 -3.77
CA PRO A 74 2.31 9.70 -2.41
C PRO A 74 2.28 8.17 -2.41
N VAL A 75 3.09 7.61 -1.50
CA VAL A 75 3.12 6.18 -1.20
C VAL A 75 2.57 6.00 0.21
N VAL A 76 1.61 5.11 0.37
CA VAL A 76 1.02 4.80 1.68
C VAL A 76 1.34 3.34 2.00
N GLU A 77 1.96 3.13 3.15
CA GLU A 77 2.33 1.79 3.61
C GLU A 77 1.19 1.17 4.40
N VAL A 78 0.80 -0.07 4.03
CA VAL A 78 -0.28 -0.80 4.69
C VAL A 78 0.22 -2.17 5.13
N HIS A 79 -0.13 -2.55 6.35
CA HIS A 79 0.10 -3.89 6.89
C HIS A 79 -1.17 -4.38 7.58
N LEU A 80 -1.54 -5.63 7.34
CA LEU A 80 -2.70 -6.24 8.01
C LEU A 80 -2.43 -6.40 9.51
N SER A 81 -1.24 -6.88 9.87
CA SER A 81 -0.79 -6.96 11.26
C SER A 81 0.05 -5.75 11.63
N GLU A 82 0.43 -5.62 12.90
CA GLU A 82 1.41 -4.62 13.31
C GLU A 82 2.79 -5.28 13.40
N PRO A 83 3.71 -4.98 12.45
CA PRO A 83 5.05 -5.61 12.47
C PRO A 83 5.83 -5.35 13.74
N MET A 84 5.61 -4.22 14.40
CA MET A 84 6.30 -3.89 15.65
C MET A 84 5.91 -4.81 16.81
N GLU A 85 4.79 -5.50 16.70
CA GLU A 85 4.31 -6.48 17.69
C GLU A 85 4.74 -7.90 17.35
N ARG A 86 5.55 -8.07 16.29
CA ARG A 86 6.00 -9.37 15.81
C ARG A 86 7.52 -9.49 16.02
N GLU A 87 8.14 -10.47 15.37
CA GLU A 87 9.57 -10.73 15.53
C GLU A 87 10.43 -9.50 15.22
N ALA A 88 11.58 -9.38 15.89
CA ALA A 88 12.46 -8.22 15.76
C ALA A 88 12.89 -7.95 14.30
N PHE A 89 13.04 -9.01 13.47
CA PHE A 89 13.43 -8.79 12.08
C PHE A 89 12.36 -8.10 11.25
N ARG A 90 11.11 -7.99 11.76
CA ARG A 90 10.02 -7.27 11.10
C ARG A 90 9.94 -5.81 11.52
N HIS A 91 10.82 -5.36 12.40
CA HIS A 91 10.77 -3.98 12.90
C HIS A 91 11.41 -2.98 11.95
N THR A 92 12.20 -3.42 10.97
CA THR A 92 12.77 -2.56 9.95
C THR A 92 11.83 -2.53 8.74
N SER A 93 11.51 -1.33 8.27
CA SER A 93 10.76 -1.14 7.03
C SER A 93 11.56 -0.30 6.06
N TYR A 94 11.81 -0.83 4.87
CA TYR A 94 12.43 -0.07 3.78
C TYR A 94 11.41 0.79 3.02
N ILE A 95 10.12 0.65 3.35
CA ILE A 95 9.04 1.43 2.76
C ILE A 95 8.78 2.70 3.57
N GLU A 96 8.81 2.57 4.90
CA GLU A 96 8.45 3.65 5.83
C GLU A 96 9.15 4.98 5.54
N PRO A 97 10.46 5.03 5.24
CA PRO A 97 11.12 6.31 4.96
C PRO A 97 10.54 7.06 3.77
N LEU A 98 9.85 6.38 2.86
CA LEU A 98 9.24 6.98 1.67
C LEU A 98 7.75 7.16 1.82
N ALA A 99 7.14 6.60 2.87
CA ALA A 99 5.70 6.61 3.03
C ALA A 99 5.22 7.95 3.57
N ALA A 100 4.17 8.49 2.93
CA ALA A 100 3.49 9.69 3.40
C ALA A 100 2.58 9.36 4.59
N ALA A 101 2.11 8.11 4.69
CA ALA A 101 1.29 7.62 5.79
C ALA A 101 1.46 6.11 5.93
N ARG A 102 1.16 5.58 7.11
CA ARG A 102 1.29 4.16 7.41
C ARG A 102 0.09 3.71 8.23
N PHE A 103 -0.52 2.60 7.81
CA PHE A 103 -1.66 2.00 8.51
C PHE A 103 -1.35 0.53 8.76
N ALA A 104 -1.29 0.12 10.01
CA ALA A 104 -0.88 -1.23 10.40
C ALA A 104 -1.72 -1.72 11.57
N GLY A 105 -1.91 -3.05 11.65
CA GLY A 105 -2.61 -3.67 12.76
C GLY A 105 -4.13 -3.54 12.72
N MET A 106 -4.68 -3.11 11.60
CA MET A 106 -6.12 -2.86 11.44
C MET A 106 -6.81 -3.90 10.57
N GLY A 107 -6.10 -4.97 10.19
CA GLY A 107 -6.64 -5.92 9.22
C GLY A 107 -6.97 -5.22 7.90
N PRO A 108 -8.03 -5.68 7.19
CA PRO A 108 -8.43 -5.05 5.92
C PRO A 108 -8.81 -3.58 6.03
N GLU A 109 -9.24 -3.11 7.20
CA GLU A 109 -9.59 -1.70 7.42
C GLU A 109 -8.41 -0.77 7.14
N GLY A 110 -7.19 -1.25 7.26
CA GLY A 110 -5.99 -0.49 6.93
C GLY A 110 -6.00 0.02 5.49
N TYR A 111 -6.50 -0.80 4.57
CA TYR A 111 -6.62 -0.38 3.16
C TYR A 111 -7.67 0.72 3.00
N VAL A 112 -8.79 0.62 3.70
CA VAL A 112 -9.83 1.64 3.66
C VAL A 112 -9.28 2.97 4.17
N ARG A 113 -8.52 2.93 5.26
CA ARG A 113 -7.88 4.13 5.82
C ARG A 113 -6.86 4.73 4.87
N ALA A 114 -6.10 3.87 4.18
CA ALA A 114 -5.13 4.32 3.19
C ALA A 114 -5.83 5.03 2.03
N LEU A 115 -6.93 4.47 1.52
CA LEU A 115 -7.70 5.10 0.43
C LEU A 115 -8.29 6.43 0.88
N ALA A 116 -8.81 6.51 2.10
CA ALA A 116 -9.35 7.76 2.64
C ALA A 116 -8.26 8.82 2.75
N TRP A 117 -7.05 8.43 3.20
CA TRP A 117 -5.92 9.34 3.27
C TRP A 117 -5.54 9.88 1.88
N ILE A 118 -5.50 8.99 0.88
CA ILE A 118 -5.17 9.36 -0.50
C ILE A 118 -6.22 10.33 -1.04
N ALA A 119 -7.50 10.03 -0.85
CA ALA A 119 -8.58 10.91 -1.31
C ALA A 119 -8.49 12.29 -0.68
N GLN A 120 -8.15 12.36 0.61
CA GLN A 120 -7.98 13.61 1.32
C GLN A 120 -6.81 14.41 0.77
N SER A 121 -5.70 13.75 0.45
CA SER A 121 -4.49 14.39 -0.06
C SER A 121 -4.66 14.93 -1.49
N GLU A 122 -5.59 14.34 -2.26
CA GLU A 122 -5.86 14.75 -3.65
C GLU A 122 -6.82 15.95 -3.74
N ARG A 123 -7.42 16.37 -2.63
CA ARG A 123 -8.34 17.49 -2.64
C ARG A 123 -7.57 18.80 -2.77
N PRO A 124 -8.08 19.76 -3.58
CA PRO A 124 -7.48 21.09 -3.64
C PRO A 124 -7.48 21.73 -2.27
N GLY A 125 -6.44 22.49 -1.98
CA GLY A 125 -6.37 23.27 -0.75
C GLY A 125 -7.44 24.37 -0.73
N PRO A 126 -7.71 24.89 0.46
CA PRO A 126 -8.67 25.99 0.59
C PRO A 126 -8.20 27.26 -0.12
#